data_3031b247552213af10547ca4c4084b16
#
_entry.id   3031b247552213af10547ca4c4084b16
#
_cell.length_a   1.000
_cell.length_b   1.000
_cell.length_c   1.000
_cell.angle_alpha   90.00
_cell.angle_beta   90.00
_cell.angle_gamma   90.00
#
_symmetry.space_group_name_H-M   'P 1'
#
loop_
_entity.id
_entity.type
_entity.pdbx_description
1 polymer ?
#
loop_
_entity_poly.entity_id
_entity_poly.type
_entity_poly.pdbx_seq_one_letter_code
_entity_poly.pdbx_strand_id
1 'polypeptide(L)'
;MVFSDHTYSVLVVSSGEKFNNSIQKLLPSNQYWPLMFVKTVEDARRIVFDKGFDIVIINAPLPDDFGSRFATDVCDRSEAGVLLLVGNEFYDEVYYKAIEHGVMTMAKPIT
;
A
#
# COMPACT_ATOMS: atom_id res chain seq x y z
N MET A 1 -12.01 27.02 17.13
CA MET A 1 -11.03 26.02 16.79
C MET A 1 -11.40 25.29 15.53
N VAL A 2 -10.44 25.12 14.68
CA VAL A 2 -10.68 24.40 13.45
C VAL A 2 -10.24 22.98 13.62
N PHE A 3 -11.13 22.06 13.37
CA PHE A 3 -10.76 20.68 13.30
C PHE A 3 -10.37 20.37 11.90
N SER A 4 -9.38 19.58 11.80
CA SER A 4 -8.94 19.16 10.51
C SER A 4 -9.99 18.25 9.89
N ASP A 5 -10.51 18.67 8.74
CA ASP A 5 -11.28 17.77 7.90
C ASP A 5 -10.36 16.96 7.03
N HIS A 6 -9.07 16.97 7.38
CA HIS A 6 -8.06 16.29 6.62
C HIS A 6 -8.32 14.80 6.58
N THR A 7 -8.33 14.26 5.39
CA THR A 7 -8.38 12.83 5.19
C THR A 7 -7.08 12.41 4.51
N TYR A 8 -6.74 11.14 4.67
CA TYR A 8 -5.56 10.57 4.06
C TYR A 8 -5.96 9.79 2.83
N SER A 9 -5.38 10.14 1.68
CA SER A 9 -5.64 9.39 0.45
C SER A 9 -4.86 8.10 0.45
N VAL A 10 -5.52 7.01 0.05
CA VAL A 10 -4.94 5.68 0.12
C VAL A 10 -5.07 4.98 -1.22
N LEU A 11 -3.96 4.42 -1.70
CA LEU A 11 -3.96 3.53 -2.85
C LEU A 11 -3.72 2.11 -2.33
N VAL A 12 -4.62 1.20 -2.66
CA VAL A 12 -4.48 -0.20 -2.32
C VAL A 12 -4.19 -0.99 -3.58
N VAL A 13 -3.04 -1.63 -3.61
CA VAL A 13 -2.61 -2.47 -4.74
C VAL A 13 -2.83 -3.91 -4.33
N SER A 14 -3.92 -4.50 -4.81
CA SER A 14 -4.33 -5.83 -4.36
C SER A 14 -5.34 -6.44 -5.31
N SER A 15 -5.14 -7.70 -5.64
CA SER A 15 -6.10 -8.48 -6.41
C SER A 15 -6.97 -9.38 -5.53
N GLY A 16 -6.77 -9.35 -4.22
CA GLY A 16 -7.51 -10.21 -3.29
C GLY A 16 -8.82 -9.61 -2.85
N GLU A 17 -9.92 -10.25 -3.22
CA GLU A 17 -11.25 -9.73 -2.92
C GLU A 17 -11.52 -9.65 -1.41
N LYS A 18 -11.19 -10.71 -0.69
CA LYS A 18 -11.41 -10.73 0.76
C LYS A 18 -10.56 -9.68 1.46
N PHE A 19 -9.32 -9.55 1.04
CA PHE A 19 -8.44 -8.54 1.59
C PHE A 19 -9.00 -7.15 1.34
N ASN A 20 -9.44 -6.88 0.11
CA ASN A 20 -9.96 -5.57 -0.26
C ASN A 20 -11.21 -5.21 0.55
N ASN A 21 -12.09 -6.18 0.77
CA ASN A 21 -13.27 -5.96 1.58
C ASN A 21 -12.90 -5.65 3.03
N SER A 22 -11.90 -6.35 3.57
CA SER A 22 -11.42 -6.08 4.92
C SER A 22 -10.81 -4.70 5.05
N ILE A 23 -10.03 -4.29 4.07
CA ILE A 23 -9.41 -2.97 4.07
C ILE A 23 -10.47 -1.87 4.05
N GLN A 24 -11.52 -2.04 3.24
CA GLN A 24 -12.59 -1.05 3.21
C GLN A 24 -13.25 -0.86 4.57
N LYS A 25 -13.37 -1.94 5.33
CA LYS A 25 -13.95 -1.85 6.67
C LYS A 25 -13.01 -1.23 7.67
N LEU A 26 -11.70 -1.44 7.51
CA LEU A 26 -10.70 -0.92 8.43
C LEU A 26 -10.41 0.55 8.22
N LEU A 27 -10.65 1.06 7.02
CA LEU A 27 -10.30 2.43 6.66
C LEU A 27 -11.57 3.25 6.37
N PRO A 28 -12.19 3.80 7.42
CA PRO A 28 -13.45 4.53 7.23
C PRO A 28 -13.23 5.80 6.41
N SER A 29 -14.22 6.13 5.59
CA SER A 29 -14.11 7.22 4.62
C SER A 29 -14.02 8.60 5.26
N ASN A 30 -14.40 8.75 6.52
CA ASN A 30 -14.25 10.04 7.20
C ASN A 30 -12.80 10.34 7.58
N GLN A 31 -11.91 9.37 7.49
CA GLN A 31 -10.49 9.55 7.78
C GLN A 31 -9.61 9.21 6.57
N TYR A 32 -10.08 8.34 5.69
CA TYR A 32 -9.30 7.84 4.57
C TYR A 32 -10.07 8.04 3.28
N TRP A 33 -9.74 9.09 2.56
CA TRP A 33 -10.45 9.43 1.34
C TRP A 33 -9.58 10.28 0.41
N PRO A 34 -9.51 9.98 -0.88
CA PRO A 34 -10.13 8.83 -1.51
C PRO A 34 -9.40 7.52 -1.21
N LEU A 35 -10.12 6.42 -1.31
CA LEU A 35 -9.59 5.08 -1.16
C LEU A 35 -9.73 4.39 -2.52
N MET A 36 -8.61 4.17 -3.19
CA MET A 36 -8.60 3.61 -4.54
C MET A 36 -7.96 2.24 -4.54
N PHE A 37 -8.52 1.35 -5.36
CA PHE A 37 -8.00 -0.01 -5.50
C PHE A 37 -7.55 -0.24 -6.93
N VAL A 38 -6.37 -0.82 -7.09
CA VAL A 38 -5.89 -1.34 -8.37
C VAL A 38 -5.40 -2.75 -8.16
N LYS A 39 -5.43 -3.56 -9.21
CA LYS A 39 -5.15 -4.99 -9.10
C LYS A 39 -3.76 -5.39 -9.52
N THR A 40 -3.02 -4.51 -10.16
CA THR A 40 -1.70 -4.83 -10.70
C THR A 40 -0.71 -3.73 -10.36
N VAL A 41 0.56 -4.10 -10.37
CA VAL A 41 1.64 -3.13 -10.19
C VAL A 41 1.66 -2.16 -11.38
N GLU A 42 1.40 -2.65 -12.58
CA GLU A 42 1.39 -1.78 -13.76
C GLU A 42 0.35 -0.67 -13.61
N ASP A 43 -0.86 -1.00 -13.19
CA ASP A 43 -1.89 0.01 -12.98
C ASP A 43 -1.50 0.98 -11.87
N ALA A 44 -0.90 0.46 -10.81
CA ALA A 44 -0.46 1.30 -9.71
C ALA A 44 0.60 2.31 -10.16
N ARG A 45 1.54 1.87 -10.98
CA ARG A 45 2.58 2.76 -11.48
C ARG A 45 2.04 3.90 -12.32
N ARG A 46 0.95 3.65 -13.03
CA ARG A 46 0.35 4.68 -13.88
C ARG A 46 -0.23 5.85 -13.10
N ILE A 47 -0.65 5.61 -11.86
CA ILE A 47 -1.38 6.63 -11.13
C ILE A 47 -0.66 7.12 -9.87
N VAL A 48 0.26 6.34 -9.31
CA VAL A 48 0.81 6.64 -7.99
C VAL A 48 1.57 7.96 -7.96
N PHE A 49 2.30 8.27 -9.01
CA PHE A 49 3.11 9.48 -9.04
C PHE A 49 2.33 10.69 -9.56
N ASP A 50 1.28 10.45 -10.33
CA ASP A 50 0.47 11.54 -10.88
C ASP A 50 -0.48 12.13 -9.85
N LYS A 51 -1.15 11.28 -9.09
CA LYS A 51 -2.17 11.74 -8.15
C LYS A 51 -1.61 12.12 -6.80
N GLY A 52 -0.53 11.48 -6.38
CA GLY A 52 0.01 11.71 -5.05
C GLY A 52 -0.89 11.12 -3.98
N PHE A 53 -0.46 10.05 -3.35
CA PHE A 53 -1.21 9.41 -2.27
C PHE A 53 -0.45 9.60 -0.97
N ASP A 54 -1.19 9.70 0.14
CA ASP A 54 -0.58 9.75 1.46
C ASP A 54 -0.09 8.39 1.90
N ILE A 55 -0.84 7.35 1.53
CA ILE A 55 -0.54 5.97 1.95
C ILE A 55 -0.71 5.05 0.75
N VAL A 56 0.22 4.12 0.61
CA VAL A 56 0.13 3.06 -0.42
C VAL A 56 0.25 1.72 0.29
N ILE A 57 -0.76 0.89 0.14
CA ILE A 57 -0.80 -0.45 0.73
C ILE A 57 -0.67 -1.46 -0.39
N ILE A 58 0.29 -2.36 -0.28
CA ILE A 58 0.57 -3.35 -1.32
C ILE A 58 0.39 -4.74 -0.74
N ASN A 59 -0.54 -5.49 -1.31
CA ASN A 59 -0.81 -6.87 -0.91
C ASN A 59 -0.08 -7.81 -1.86
N ALA A 60 1.15 -8.17 -1.50
CA ALA A 60 1.99 -9.01 -2.35
C ALA A 60 1.60 -10.49 -2.24
N PRO A 61 1.73 -11.25 -3.31
CA PRO A 61 2.13 -10.83 -4.65
C PRO A 61 0.96 -10.30 -5.45
N LEU A 62 1.26 -9.55 -6.50
CA LEU A 62 0.26 -9.11 -7.48
C LEU A 62 0.33 -10.05 -8.68
N PRO A 63 -0.69 -10.05 -9.54
CA PRO A 63 -0.68 -10.94 -10.71
C PRO A 63 0.51 -10.73 -11.65
N ASP A 64 1.01 -9.51 -11.75
CA ASP A 64 2.07 -9.16 -12.69
C ASP A 64 3.45 -8.98 -12.05
N ASP A 65 3.54 -8.90 -10.72
CA ASP A 65 4.80 -8.61 -10.05
C ASP A 65 4.65 -8.92 -8.56
N PHE A 66 5.76 -9.21 -7.89
CA PHE A 66 5.69 -9.43 -6.45
C PHE A 66 5.29 -8.15 -5.71
N GLY A 67 5.81 -7.00 -6.13
CA GLY A 67 5.44 -5.71 -5.55
C GLY A 67 6.49 -5.04 -4.68
N SER A 68 7.55 -5.74 -4.30
CA SER A 68 8.56 -5.18 -3.40
C SER A 68 9.35 -4.06 -4.06
N ARG A 69 9.69 -4.19 -5.33
CA ARG A 69 10.40 -3.14 -6.03
C ARG A 69 9.54 -1.90 -6.20
N PHE A 70 8.28 -2.10 -6.51
CA PHE A 70 7.32 -1.00 -6.58
C PHE A 70 7.27 -0.27 -5.24
N ALA A 71 7.23 -1.01 -4.14
CA ALA A 71 7.20 -0.42 -2.81
C ALA A 71 8.39 0.48 -2.56
N THR A 72 9.60 0.01 -2.89
CA THR A 72 10.80 0.83 -2.69
C THR A 72 10.82 2.03 -3.61
N ASP A 73 10.37 1.86 -4.86
CA ASP A 73 10.30 2.98 -5.80
C ASP A 73 9.38 4.08 -5.30
N VAL A 74 8.23 3.72 -4.73
CA VAL A 74 7.30 4.70 -4.20
C VAL A 74 7.91 5.44 -3.02
N CYS A 75 8.57 4.73 -2.12
CA CYS A 75 9.26 5.38 -0.99
C CYS A 75 10.35 6.33 -1.45
N ASP A 76 11.12 5.92 -2.45
CA ASP A 76 12.25 6.71 -2.91
C ASP A 76 11.82 7.95 -3.70
N ARG A 77 10.68 7.89 -4.36
CA ARG A 77 10.26 8.91 -5.33
C ARG A 77 9.04 9.71 -4.89
N SER A 78 8.50 9.44 -3.73
CA SER A 78 7.33 10.17 -3.24
C SER A 78 7.39 10.29 -1.73
N GLU A 79 6.45 11.05 -1.17
CA GLU A 79 6.34 11.22 0.28
C GLU A 79 5.33 10.28 0.91
N ALA A 80 4.79 9.34 0.13
CA ALA A 80 3.78 8.42 0.63
C ALA A 80 4.36 7.47 1.66
N GLY A 81 3.58 7.15 2.68
CA GLY A 81 3.89 6.04 3.56
C GLY A 81 3.54 4.75 2.84
N VAL A 82 4.43 3.78 2.85
CA VAL A 82 4.24 2.53 2.10
C VAL A 82 4.20 1.35 3.05
N LEU A 83 3.13 0.56 2.95
CA LEU A 83 2.96 -0.66 3.70
C LEU A 83 2.94 -1.83 2.73
N LEU A 84 3.90 -2.73 2.89
CA LEU A 84 4.01 -3.93 2.05
C LEU A 84 3.65 -5.16 2.87
N LEU A 85 2.60 -5.86 2.46
CA LEU A 85 2.12 -7.05 3.14
C LEU A 85 2.55 -8.26 2.35
N VAL A 86 3.24 -9.18 3.01
CA VAL A 86 3.82 -10.35 2.35
C VAL A 86 3.46 -11.62 3.12
N GLY A 87 3.51 -12.76 2.44
CA GLY A 87 3.37 -14.03 3.11
C GLY A 87 4.47 -14.21 4.15
N ASN A 88 4.16 -14.92 5.22
CA ASN A 88 5.09 -15.10 6.33
C ASN A 88 6.42 -15.71 5.89
N GLU A 89 6.38 -16.56 4.88
CA GLU A 89 7.59 -17.22 4.36
C GLU A 89 8.55 -16.25 3.68
N PHE A 90 8.08 -15.09 3.25
CA PHE A 90 8.90 -14.09 2.57
C PHE A 90 9.29 -12.92 3.46
N TYR A 91 8.76 -12.87 4.67
CA TYR A 91 8.87 -11.66 5.50
C TYR A 91 10.30 -11.24 5.76
N ASP A 92 11.13 -12.15 6.24
CA ASP A 92 12.49 -11.78 6.63
C ASP A 92 13.30 -11.26 5.44
N GLU A 93 13.22 -11.95 4.32
CA GLU A 93 13.98 -11.57 3.14
C GLU A 93 13.54 -10.18 2.63
N VAL A 94 12.23 -9.96 2.56
CA VAL A 94 11.71 -8.70 2.05
C VAL A 94 11.99 -7.55 3.01
N TYR A 95 11.82 -7.81 4.31
CA TYR A 95 12.03 -6.79 5.33
C TYR A 95 13.43 -6.17 5.25
N TYR A 96 14.45 -7.00 5.19
CA TYR A 96 15.83 -6.50 5.18
C TYR A 96 16.17 -5.72 3.93
N LYS A 97 15.55 -6.05 2.81
CA LYS A 97 15.77 -5.31 1.57
C LYS A 97 15.00 -4.00 1.51
N ALA A 98 13.86 -3.96 2.14
CA ALA A 98 12.94 -2.83 2.01
C ALA A 98 13.12 -1.75 3.08
N ILE A 99 13.62 -2.13 4.25
CA ILE A 99 13.65 -1.22 5.38
C ILE A 99 14.53 0.00 5.13
N GLU A 100 15.61 -0.16 4.39
CA GLU A 100 16.50 0.96 4.08
C GLU A 100 15.83 2.04 3.27
N HIS A 101 14.80 1.67 2.52
CA HIS A 101 14.02 2.62 1.71
C HIS A 101 12.86 3.23 2.48
N GLY A 102 12.60 2.77 3.69
CA GLY A 102 11.49 3.28 4.50
C GLY A 102 10.19 2.53 4.32
N VAL A 103 10.21 1.37 3.65
CA VAL A 103 9.02 0.54 3.49
C VAL A 103 8.69 -0.17 4.79
N MET A 104 7.45 -0.04 5.24
CA MET A 104 6.95 -0.83 6.36
C MET A 104 6.47 -2.18 5.84
N THR A 105 7.08 -3.25 6.32
CA THR A 105 6.75 -4.61 5.88
C THR A 105 6.03 -5.35 6.98
N MET A 106 4.94 -6.02 6.65
CA MET A 106 4.18 -6.83 7.60
C MET A 106 3.88 -8.20 7.01
N ALA A 107 3.89 -9.21 7.87
CA ALA A 107 3.52 -10.56 7.44
C ALA A 107 2.01 -10.73 7.49
N LYS A 108 1.47 -11.44 6.52
CA LYS A 108 0.05 -11.82 6.53
C LYS A 108 -0.15 -13.11 7.30
N PRO A 109 -1.33 -13.34 7.84
CA PRO A 109 -2.51 -12.49 7.80
C PRO A 109 -2.43 -11.35 8.81
N ILE A 110 -3.11 -10.25 8.49
CA ILE A 110 -3.30 -9.15 9.43
C ILE A 110 -4.64 -9.37 10.10
N THR A 111 -4.62 -9.67 11.37
CA THR A 111 -5.86 -9.94 12.11
C THR A 111 -6.01 -9.00 13.28
#